data_658e60055b0db44366d0334a8724bdaa
#
_entry.id   658e60055b0db44366d0334a8724bdaa
#
_cell.length_a   1.000
_cell.length_b   1.000
_cell.length_c   1.000
_cell.angle_alpha   90.00
_cell.angle_beta   90.00
_cell.angle_gamma   90.00
#
_symmetry.space_group_name_H-M   'P 1'
#
loop_
_entity.id
_entity.type
_entity.pdbx_description
1 polymer ?
#
loop_
_entity_poly.entity_id
_entity_poly.type
_entity_poly.pdbx_seq_one_letter_code
_entity_poly.pdbx_strand_id
1 'polypeptide(L)'
;LKPPLLDVSIGMTVYATPYEGVGGRLRVELKDFLVEEVLDDIVFKHISEQPKKQGSFVLYSLTKRGLDTLHAVKIVEKVFGARVNYLGIKDANAITTQYITIPADAERDQLSLPARLTLKKIGYLPYPLNRSHLIGNSFHIKVREVERKENLPQLIKSIVEMGIPNYFGYQRFGSRRPITHLVGRALVKRRFDEAVNILLTYTTEDEKEDIRQARKILSEDYLKADLEDLPPTLDLERQVLRSLKAQPNNYVRAIRSIPLRVRRLFVNAYQSYIFNRTLSGAIEDGVDLSSIHGSDLYAEVIGVKILEARRAEYKIDRSKKVVLLCPLVGYNFKTEDFGRLGVYASKVLLEEEVSPRSFYIDEMPELSVRGDVRAATLLLTELHAEISEEVLFLKTTLGKGCYITSLLREVIKPQDPVKAGF
;
A
#
# COMPACT_ATOMS: atom_id res chain seq x y z
N LEU A 1 -12.94 5.98 21.02
CA LEU A 1 -13.00 6.67 19.71
C LEU A 1 -13.42 5.69 18.63
N LYS A 2 -14.45 6.04 17.84
CA LYS A 2 -14.92 5.20 16.73
C LYS A 2 -14.24 5.66 15.43
N PRO A 3 -13.64 4.75 14.65
CA PRO A 3 -13.16 5.06 13.31
C PRO A 3 -14.30 5.46 12.36
N PRO A 4 -14.03 6.28 11.34
CA PRO A 4 -15.01 6.64 10.32
C PRO A 4 -15.48 5.42 9.51
N LEU A 5 -16.64 5.53 8.85
CA LEU A 5 -17.23 4.43 8.07
C LEU A 5 -16.28 3.90 6.99
N LEU A 6 -15.51 4.77 6.36
CA LEU A 6 -14.51 4.36 5.37
C LEU A 6 -13.48 3.42 5.97
N ASP A 7 -12.95 3.73 7.17
CA ASP A 7 -11.99 2.86 7.87
C ASP A 7 -12.60 1.49 8.17
N VAL A 8 -13.82 1.50 8.75
CA VAL A 8 -14.54 0.26 9.07
C VAL A 8 -14.77 -0.59 7.81
N SER A 9 -15.12 0.04 6.69
CA SER A 9 -15.38 -0.66 5.43
C SER A 9 -14.17 -1.38 4.86
N ILE A 10 -12.95 -0.96 5.22
CA ILE A 10 -11.68 -1.57 4.79
C ILE A 10 -10.97 -2.35 5.91
N GLY A 11 -11.69 -2.65 6.99
CA GLY A 11 -11.26 -3.53 8.08
C GLY A 11 -10.43 -2.85 9.18
N MET A 12 -10.32 -1.53 9.20
CA MET A 12 -9.65 -0.76 10.24
C MET A 12 -10.66 -0.29 11.29
N THR A 13 -11.16 -1.21 12.14
CA THR A 13 -12.28 -0.97 13.07
C THR A 13 -11.87 -0.31 14.39
N VAL A 14 -10.57 -0.16 14.66
CA VAL A 14 -10.05 0.43 15.90
C VAL A 14 -8.90 1.41 15.64
N TYR A 15 -8.64 2.24 16.63
CA TYR A 15 -7.37 2.96 16.80
C TYR A 15 -6.50 2.24 17.82
N ALA A 16 -5.17 2.32 17.65
CA ALA A 16 -4.24 1.73 18.60
C ALA A 16 -4.13 2.54 19.90
N THR A 17 -4.33 3.87 19.81
CA THR A 17 -4.20 4.77 20.96
C THR A 17 -5.58 5.29 21.42
N PRO A 18 -5.80 5.46 22.74
CA PRO A 18 -7.08 5.90 23.28
C PRO A 18 -7.33 7.42 23.16
N TYR A 19 -6.31 8.19 22.80
CA TYR A 19 -6.37 9.65 22.75
C TYR A 19 -7.03 10.16 21.47
N GLU A 20 -7.64 11.33 21.53
CA GLU A 20 -8.09 12.04 20.33
C GLU A 20 -6.90 12.44 19.45
N GLY A 21 -7.12 12.45 18.14
CA GLY A 21 -6.11 12.91 17.18
C GLY A 21 -5.94 14.41 17.20
N VAL A 22 -4.83 14.87 16.62
CA VAL A 22 -4.57 16.32 16.52
C VAL A 22 -5.45 17.02 15.47
N GLY A 23 -6.16 16.27 14.64
CA GLY A 23 -6.87 16.83 13.46
C GLY A 23 -5.92 17.24 12.34
N GLY A 24 -6.45 18.02 11.40
CA GLY A 24 -5.65 18.60 10.33
C GLY A 24 -5.81 17.95 8.96
N ARG A 25 -5.11 18.50 7.96
CA ARG A 25 -5.20 18.14 6.54
C ARG A 25 -3.84 17.81 5.95
N LEU A 26 -3.82 16.77 5.11
CA LEU A 26 -2.64 16.31 4.36
C LEU A 26 -2.63 16.87 2.94
N ARG A 27 -1.44 16.97 2.33
CA ARG A 27 -1.26 17.24 0.90
C ARG A 27 -1.98 18.51 0.41
N VAL A 28 -2.06 19.54 1.26
CA VAL A 28 -2.58 20.86 0.86
C VAL A 28 -1.69 21.45 -0.23
N GLU A 29 -0.38 21.25 -0.09
CA GLU A 29 0.61 21.56 -1.11
C GLU A 29 1.49 20.33 -1.41
N LEU A 30 2.07 20.22 -2.61
CA LEU A 30 2.97 19.12 -2.94
C LEU A 30 4.17 18.99 -1.99
N LYS A 31 4.68 20.13 -1.51
CA LYS A 31 5.81 20.19 -0.56
C LYS A 31 5.45 19.74 0.86
N ASP A 32 4.17 19.50 1.15
CA ASP A 32 3.74 18.99 2.44
C ASP A 32 3.95 17.47 2.56
N PHE A 33 4.26 16.79 1.45
CA PHE A 33 4.44 15.35 1.43
C PHE A 33 5.72 14.97 0.67
N LEU A 34 6.82 14.88 1.42
CA LEU A 34 8.12 14.51 0.88
C LEU A 34 8.44 13.06 1.21
N VAL A 35 8.88 12.30 0.22
CA VAL A 35 9.23 10.87 0.38
C VAL A 35 10.56 10.61 -0.29
N GLU A 36 11.46 9.92 0.41
CA GLU A 36 12.75 9.49 -0.12
C GLU A 36 12.94 7.99 0.12
N GLU A 37 13.37 7.24 -0.89
CA GLU A 37 13.73 5.84 -0.75
C GLU A 37 14.96 5.68 0.14
N VAL A 38 14.97 4.64 0.97
CA VAL A 38 16.12 4.26 1.78
C VAL A 38 16.67 2.95 1.23
N LEU A 39 17.90 3.02 0.74
CA LEU A 39 18.63 1.87 0.20
C LEU A 39 19.33 1.09 1.31
N ASP A 40 19.53 -0.20 1.07
CA ASP A 40 20.42 -1.03 1.88
C ASP A 40 21.86 -0.50 1.78
N ASP A 41 22.57 -0.43 2.91
CA ASP A 41 23.96 0.08 2.99
C ASP A 41 24.93 -0.66 2.05
N ILE A 42 24.61 -1.91 1.69
CA ILE A 42 25.39 -2.69 0.74
C ILE A 42 25.50 -2.00 -0.63
N VAL A 43 24.47 -1.26 -1.03
CA VAL A 43 24.47 -0.53 -2.30
C VAL A 43 25.55 0.56 -2.27
N PHE A 44 25.60 1.33 -1.18
CA PHE A 44 26.57 2.42 -1.02
C PHE A 44 28.01 1.92 -0.96
N LYS A 45 28.25 0.72 -0.40
CA LYS A 45 29.58 0.09 -0.37
C LYS A 45 30.10 -0.29 -1.76
N HIS A 46 29.21 -0.48 -2.72
CA HIS A 46 29.57 -0.87 -4.09
C HIS A 46 29.65 0.31 -5.07
N ILE A 47 29.36 1.53 -4.64
CA ILE A 47 29.46 2.72 -5.49
C ILE A 47 30.92 3.00 -5.83
N SER A 48 31.17 3.33 -7.09
CA SER A 48 32.46 3.80 -7.57
C SER A 48 32.30 5.09 -8.40
N GLU A 49 33.36 5.90 -8.48
CA GLU A 49 33.35 7.15 -9.26
C GLU A 49 33.41 6.91 -10.76
N GLN A 50 33.93 5.74 -11.16
CA GLN A 50 34.12 5.36 -12.57
C GLN A 50 33.54 3.94 -12.81
N PRO A 51 33.11 3.62 -14.03
CA PRO A 51 32.68 2.29 -14.38
C PRO A 51 33.85 1.31 -14.35
N LYS A 52 33.79 0.28 -13.50
CA LYS A 52 34.88 -0.68 -13.29
C LYS A 52 34.95 -1.80 -14.34
N LYS A 53 33.83 -2.08 -15.03
CA LYS A 53 33.67 -3.22 -15.97
C LYS A 53 32.66 -2.89 -17.06
N GLN A 54 32.77 -3.59 -18.20
CA GLN A 54 31.66 -3.69 -19.16
C GLN A 54 30.40 -4.21 -18.43
N GLY A 55 29.23 -3.58 -18.67
CA GLY A 55 27.98 -3.93 -17.99
C GLY A 55 27.73 -3.20 -16.66
N SER A 56 28.53 -2.19 -16.30
CA SER A 56 28.25 -1.29 -15.18
C SER A 56 26.99 -0.46 -15.41
N PHE A 57 26.41 0.02 -14.32
CA PHE A 57 25.21 0.85 -14.31
C PHE A 57 25.50 2.19 -13.63
N VAL A 58 24.93 3.27 -14.16
CA VAL A 58 24.96 4.57 -13.48
C VAL A 58 23.81 4.63 -12.51
N LEU A 59 24.11 4.97 -11.26
CA LEU A 59 23.13 5.23 -10.20
C LEU A 59 22.75 6.70 -10.17
N TYR A 60 21.46 6.99 -10.27
CA TYR A 60 20.91 8.33 -10.11
C TYR A 60 19.89 8.38 -8.97
N SER A 61 19.80 9.52 -8.29
CA SER A 61 18.60 9.91 -7.58
C SER A 61 17.68 10.67 -8.53
N LEU A 62 16.42 10.23 -8.63
CA LEU A 62 15.36 10.84 -9.43
C LEU A 62 14.36 11.50 -8.50
N THR A 63 14.31 12.82 -8.48
CA THR A 63 13.27 13.59 -7.79
C THR A 63 12.18 13.98 -8.77
N LYS A 64 10.92 13.65 -8.45
CA LYS A 64 9.74 14.00 -9.22
C LYS A 64 8.75 14.82 -8.39
N ARG A 65 8.05 15.76 -9.04
CA ARG A 65 7.10 16.68 -8.42
C ARG A 65 5.76 16.59 -9.12
N GLY A 66 4.72 16.10 -8.41
CA GLY A 66 3.37 16.01 -8.98
C GLY A 66 3.28 15.13 -10.22
N LEU A 67 4.05 14.03 -10.27
CA LEU A 67 4.12 13.11 -11.40
C LEU A 67 4.20 11.67 -10.88
N ASP A 68 3.51 10.72 -11.50
CA ASP A 68 3.64 9.30 -11.15
C ASP A 68 4.96 8.69 -11.65
N THR A 69 5.36 7.59 -11.02
CA THR A 69 6.65 6.94 -11.33
C THR A 69 6.73 6.40 -12.74
N LEU A 70 5.64 5.84 -13.30
CA LEU A 70 5.70 5.22 -14.62
C LEU A 70 5.88 6.25 -15.73
N HIS A 71 5.23 7.41 -15.60
CA HIS A 71 5.45 8.53 -16.53
C HIS A 71 6.87 9.10 -16.38
N ALA A 72 7.35 9.28 -15.14
CA ALA A 72 8.72 9.75 -14.91
C ALA A 72 9.76 8.81 -15.54
N VAL A 73 9.63 7.50 -15.32
CA VAL A 73 10.52 6.48 -15.89
C VAL A 73 10.48 6.51 -17.42
N LYS A 74 9.30 6.57 -18.06
CA LYS A 74 9.18 6.67 -19.51
C LYS A 74 9.90 7.91 -20.09
N ILE A 75 9.81 9.05 -19.42
CA ILE A 75 10.54 10.26 -19.83
C ILE A 75 12.06 10.02 -19.76
N VAL A 76 12.53 9.45 -18.65
CA VAL A 76 13.96 9.15 -18.47
C VAL A 76 14.43 8.12 -19.49
N GLU A 77 13.69 7.04 -19.74
CA GLU A 77 14.01 6.04 -20.78
C GLU A 77 14.14 6.68 -22.17
N LYS A 78 13.24 7.61 -22.50
CA LYS A 78 13.30 8.33 -23.78
C LYS A 78 14.54 9.23 -23.88
N VAL A 79 14.93 9.90 -22.79
CA VAL A 79 16.11 10.79 -22.75
C VAL A 79 17.40 10.00 -22.91
N PHE A 80 17.54 8.87 -22.23
CA PHE A 80 18.75 8.05 -22.30
C PHE A 80 18.75 7.07 -23.48
N GLY A 81 17.60 6.75 -24.06
CA GLY A 81 17.46 5.70 -25.08
C GLY A 81 17.71 4.30 -24.51
N ALA A 82 17.56 4.10 -23.20
CA ALA A 82 17.86 2.88 -22.49
C ALA A 82 16.82 2.58 -21.42
N ARG A 83 16.72 1.30 -21.04
CA ARG A 83 15.81 0.84 -19.99
C ARG A 83 16.25 1.33 -18.61
N VAL A 84 15.30 1.80 -17.82
CA VAL A 84 15.49 2.23 -16.44
C VAL A 84 15.09 1.13 -15.47
N ASN A 85 15.96 0.80 -14.52
CA ASN A 85 15.61 -0.04 -13.38
C ASN A 85 15.26 0.85 -12.19
N TYR A 86 14.16 0.55 -11.52
CA TYR A 86 13.66 1.28 -10.34
C TYR A 86 13.09 0.33 -9.30
N LEU A 87 12.98 0.79 -8.04
CA LEU A 87 12.68 -0.08 -6.90
C LEU A 87 11.20 -0.21 -6.58
N GLY A 88 10.44 0.85 -6.81
CA GLY A 88 9.01 0.86 -6.49
C GLY A 88 8.27 2.04 -7.11
N ILE A 89 6.94 1.99 -7.01
CA ILE A 89 6.06 3.07 -7.45
C ILE A 89 5.86 4.02 -6.27
N LYS A 90 5.89 5.33 -6.53
CA LYS A 90 5.63 6.39 -5.56
C LYS A 90 4.46 7.24 -6.02
N ASP A 91 3.76 7.81 -5.05
CA ASP A 91 2.59 8.67 -5.28
C ASP A 91 2.88 9.82 -6.24
N ALA A 92 1.87 10.16 -7.04
CA ALA A 92 1.91 11.33 -7.90
C ALA A 92 1.69 12.63 -7.11
N ASN A 93 0.84 12.61 -6.07
CA ASN A 93 0.52 13.78 -5.27
C ASN A 93 1.52 14.01 -4.12
N ALA A 94 2.80 14.11 -4.47
CA ALA A 94 3.92 14.29 -3.55
C ALA A 94 5.17 14.78 -4.29
N ILE A 95 6.19 15.20 -3.54
CA ILE A 95 7.56 15.29 -4.04
C ILE A 95 8.29 14.04 -3.57
N THR A 96 8.78 13.24 -4.51
CA THR A 96 9.42 11.97 -4.16
C THR A 96 10.78 11.83 -4.80
N THR A 97 11.75 11.39 -3.99
CA THR A 97 13.08 11.02 -4.45
C THR A 97 13.22 9.51 -4.41
N GLN A 98 13.56 8.94 -5.55
CA GLN A 98 13.77 7.50 -5.71
C GLN A 98 15.06 7.22 -6.46
N TYR A 99 15.61 6.01 -6.30
CA TYR A 99 16.84 5.62 -6.93
C TYR A 99 16.58 4.80 -8.18
N ILE A 100 17.31 5.12 -9.24
CA ILE A 100 17.23 4.42 -10.53
C ILE A 100 18.61 4.09 -11.04
N THR A 101 18.70 3.04 -11.86
CA THR A 101 19.91 2.72 -12.62
C THR A 101 19.63 2.61 -14.10
N ILE A 102 20.59 3.06 -14.89
CA ILE A 102 20.65 2.87 -16.35
C ILE A 102 21.99 2.21 -16.72
N PRO A 103 22.09 1.50 -17.84
CA PRO A 103 23.39 1.01 -18.34
C PRO A 103 24.40 2.17 -18.52
N ALA A 104 25.65 1.94 -18.14
CA ALA A 104 26.67 3.00 -18.16
C ALA A 104 27.02 3.48 -19.59
N ASP A 105 26.86 2.62 -20.58
CA ASP A 105 27.05 2.95 -22.01
C ASP A 105 25.97 3.88 -22.58
N ALA A 106 24.84 4.00 -21.89
CA ALA A 106 23.77 4.92 -22.22
C ALA A 106 23.90 6.29 -21.52
N GLU A 107 24.92 6.50 -20.69
CA GLU A 107 25.15 7.77 -19.99
C GLU A 107 25.31 8.95 -20.96
N ARG A 108 24.80 10.11 -20.58
CA ARG A 108 24.89 11.35 -21.37
C ARG A 108 25.31 12.52 -20.48
N ASP A 109 26.18 13.37 -21.01
CA ASP A 109 26.70 14.54 -20.28
C ASP A 109 25.63 15.64 -20.13
N GLN A 110 24.75 15.79 -21.10
CA GLN A 110 23.68 16.80 -21.07
C GLN A 110 22.31 16.13 -21.10
N LEU A 111 21.49 16.50 -20.14
CA LEU A 111 20.13 15.97 -20.00
C LEU A 111 19.11 17.10 -20.13
N SER A 112 18.18 16.98 -21.06
CA SER A 112 17.00 17.85 -21.14
C SER A 112 15.81 17.16 -20.51
N LEU A 113 15.45 17.58 -19.30
CA LEU A 113 14.33 17.05 -18.53
C LEU A 113 13.27 18.12 -18.27
N PRO A 114 11.97 17.74 -18.18
CA PRO A 114 10.93 18.66 -17.73
C PRO A 114 11.23 19.20 -16.32
N ALA A 115 10.80 20.42 -16.01
CA ALA A 115 11.01 21.09 -14.71
C ALA A 115 10.48 20.27 -13.48
N ARG A 116 9.57 19.32 -13.73
CA ARG A 116 9.05 18.41 -12.68
C ARG A 116 9.98 17.26 -12.33
N LEU A 117 11.07 17.06 -13.09
CA LEU A 117 12.03 15.98 -12.86
C LEU A 117 13.42 16.56 -12.63
N THR A 118 14.12 15.99 -11.66
CA THR A 118 15.54 16.29 -11.41
C THR A 118 16.28 14.97 -11.26
N LEU A 119 17.35 14.79 -12.01
CA LEU A 119 18.30 13.68 -11.88
C LEU A 119 19.60 14.19 -11.29
N LYS A 120 20.10 13.50 -10.27
CA LYS A 120 21.43 13.72 -9.70
C LYS A 120 22.20 12.41 -9.77
N LYS A 121 23.31 12.40 -10.49
CA LYS A 121 24.23 11.26 -10.53
C LYS A 121 24.87 11.06 -9.16
N ILE A 122 24.96 9.80 -8.73
CA ILE A 122 25.57 9.39 -7.46
C ILE A 122 26.89 8.66 -7.73
N GLY A 123 26.95 7.80 -8.74
CA GLY A 123 28.12 7.03 -9.10
C GLY A 123 27.76 5.83 -9.96
N TYR A 124 28.62 4.81 -9.96
CA TYR A 124 28.46 3.60 -10.76
C TYR A 124 28.30 2.38 -9.86
N LEU A 125 27.47 1.44 -10.30
CA LEU A 125 27.27 0.12 -9.66
C LEU A 125 27.63 -1.00 -10.65
N PRO A 126 28.15 -2.14 -10.17
CA PRO A 126 28.43 -3.31 -11.01
C PRO A 126 27.17 -4.12 -11.38
N TYR A 127 25.99 -3.71 -10.92
CA TYR A 127 24.69 -4.37 -11.12
C TYR A 127 23.55 -3.35 -11.17
N PRO A 128 22.41 -3.69 -11.80
CA PRO A 128 21.23 -2.84 -11.76
C PRO A 128 20.55 -2.91 -10.38
N LEU A 129 19.90 -1.83 -9.97
CA LEU A 129 19.05 -1.85 -8.80
C LEU A 129 17.84 -2.79 -9.00
N ASN A 130 17.46 -3.47 -7.93
CA ASN A 130 16.26 -4.29 -7.85
C ASN A 130 15.56 -4.12 -6.49
N ARG A 131 14.36 -4.65 -6.37
CA ARG A 131 13.51 -4.44 -5.18
C ARG A 131 14.11 -4.91 -3.85
N SER A 132 15.11 -5.79 -3.84
CA SER A 132 15.76 -6.23 -2.59
C SER A 132 16.66 -5.14 -1.98
N HIS A 133 17.12 -4.20 -2.80
CA HIS A 133 17.95 -3.08 -2.35
C HIS A 133 17.16 -1.98 -1.61
N LEU A 134 15.82 -1.98 -1.70
CA LEU A 134 14.97 -1.05 -0.96
C LEU A 134 14.66 -1.61 0.42
N ILE A 135 15.06 -0.92 1.48
CA ILE A 135 14.73 -1.30 2.86
C ILE A 135 13.59 -0.50 3.45
N GLY A 136 13.31 0.71 2.94
CA GLY A 136 12.25 1.56 3.45
C GLY A 136 12.12 2.89 2.72
N ASN A 137 11.35 3.79 3.33
CA ASN A 137 11.19 5.16 2.87
C ASN A 137 11.29 6.11 4.06
N SER A 138 11.98 7.23 3.87
CA SER A 138 11.99 8.37 4.77
C SER A 138 10.88 9.34 4.37
N PHE A 139 10.19 9.88 5.34
CA PHE A 139 9.06 10.76 5.16
C PHE A 139 9.29 12.06 5.91
N HIS A 140 9.00 13.20 5.24
CA HIS A 140 8.89 14.50 5.84
C HIS A 140 7.51 15.05 5.48
N ILE A 141 6.63 15.07 6.47
CA ILE A 141 5.21 15.38 6.28
C ILE A 141 4.85 16.65 7.02
N LYS A 142 4.03 17.50 6.39
CA LYS A 142 3.35 18.61 7.05
C LYS A 142 1.87 18.32 7.09
N VAL A 143 1.30 18.36 8.29
CA VAL A 143 -0.14 18.34 8.49
C VAL A 143 -0.56 19.76 8.82
N ARG A 144 -1.41 20.35 8.01
CA ARG A 144 -1.88 21.73 8.18
C ARG A 144 -3.23 21.77 8.89
N GLU A 145 -3.60 22.92 9.41
CA GLU A 145 -4.88 23.14 10.10
C GLU A 145 -5.04 22.20 11.30
N VAL A 146 -3.98 22.08 12.12
CA VAL A 146 -4.00 21.27 13.34
C VAL A 146 -4.87 21.94 14.40
N GLU A 147 -5.82 21.19 14.95
CA GLU A 147 -6.82 21.70 15.88
C GLU A 147 -6.46 21.48 17.37
N ARG A 148 -6.03 20.27 17.73
CA ARG A 148 -5.81 19.79 19.10
C ARG A 148 -4.32 19.52 19.35
N LYS A 149 -3.54 20.58 19.45
CA LYS A 149 -2.06 20.53 19.60
C LYS A 149 -1.63 19.83 20.88
N GLU A 150 -2.41 20.01 21.94
CA GLU A 150 -2.17 19.46 23.28
C GLU A 150 -2.16 17.93 23.32
N ASN A 151 -2.80 17.26 22.36
CA ASN A 151 -2.85 15.81 22.31
C ASN A 151 -1.55 15.17 21.77
N LEU A 152 -0.72 15.92 21.03
CA LEU A 152 0.45 15.39 20.35
C LEU A 152 1.44 14.67 21.28
N PRO A 153 1.87 15.20 22.43
CA PRO A 153 2.87 14.55 23.29
C PRO A 153 2.39 13.16 23.76
N GLN A 154 1.13 13.05 24.17
CA GLN A 154 0.56 11.79 24.65
C GLN A 154 0.39 10.78 23.50
N LEU A 155 -0.04 11.23 22.32
CA LEU A 155 -0.13 10.39 21.13
C LEU A 155 1.23 9.82 20.73
N ILE A 156 2.25 10.66 20.62
CA ILE A 156 3.60 10.22 20.22
C ILE A 156 4.17 9.24 21.26
N LYS A 157 4.00 9.52 22.57
CA LYS A 157 4.42 8.59 23.62
C LYS A 157 3.75 7.24 23.46
N SER A 158 2.41 7.18 23.32
CA SER A 158 1.68 5.94 23.14
C SER A 158 2.08 5.20 21.84
N ILE A 159 2.31 5.94 20.76
CA ILE A 159 2.76 5.36 19.49
C ILE A 159 4.10 4.64 19.64
N VAL A 160 5.03 5.23 20.39
CA VAL A 160 6.36 4.65 20.63
C VAL A 160 6.28 3.43 21.56
N GLU A 161 5.42 3.49 22.59
CA GLU A 161 5.28 2.42 23.58
C GLU A 161 4.49 1.21 23.08
N MET A 162 3.36 1.45 22.42
CA MET A 162 2.43 0.39 22.00
C MET A 162 2.67 -0.10 20.56
N GLY A 163 3.37 0.70 19.74
CA GLY A 163 3.43 0.49 18.29
C GLY A 163 2.12 0.87 17.60
N ILE A 164 2.14 0.82 16.28
CA ILE A 164 0.97 1.08 15.43
C ILE A 164 0.70 -0.14 14.57
N PRO A 165 -0.55 -0.60 14.43
CA PRO A 165 -0.89 -1.69 13.53
C PRO A 165 -0.51 -1.32 12.09
N ASN A 166 0.16 -2.25 11.42
CA ASN A 166 0.65 -2.06 10.05
C ASN A 166 -0.46 -2.27 9.02
N TYR A 167 -1.58 -1.57 9.17
CA TYR A 167 -2.72 -1.67 8.27
C TYR A 167 -2.35 -1.38 6.81
N PHE A 168 -3.04 -2.03 5.88
CA PHE A 168 -3.10 -1.56 4.51
C PHE A 168 -3.98 -0.31 4.46
N GLY A 169 -3.44 0.77 3.90
CA GLY A 169 -4.14 2.05 3.80
C GLY A 169 -5.13 2.14 2.63
N TYR A 170 -5.84 3.27 2.55
CA TYR A 170 -6.96 3.54 1.65
C TYR A 170 -6.66 3.29 0.17
N GLN A 171 -5.45 3.62 -0.31
CA GLN A 171 -5.06 3.42 -1.72
C GLN A 171 -5.13 1.95 -2.16
N ARG A 172 -5.00 1.00 -1.21
CA ARG A 172 -5.11 -0.43 -1.50
C ARG A 172 -6.52 -0.82 -1.92
N PHE A 173 -7.50 -0.09 -1.43
CA PHE A 173 -8.92 -0.38 -1.59
C PHE A 173 -9.63 0.56 -2.57
N GLY A 174 -9.00 1.70 -2.91
CA GLY A 174 -9.57 2.81 -3.67
C GLY A 174 -10.07 3.90 -2.73
N SER A 175 -9.32 5.00 -2.59
CA SER A 175 -9.60 6.04 -1.58
C SER A 175 -10.99 6.68 -1.72
N ARG A 176 -11.44 6.94 -2.95
CA ARG A 176 -12.76 7.54 -3.22
C ARG A 176 -13.86 6.53 -3.45
N ARG A 177 -13.51 5.33 -3.87
CA ARG A 177 -14.42 4.22 -4.17
C ARG A 177 -13.80 2.92 -3.67
N PRO A 178 -13.98 2.57 -2.39
CA PRO A 178 -13.27 1.47 -1.73
C PRO A 178 -13.87 0.10 -2.08
N ILE A 179 -13.88 -0.28 -3.36
CA ILE A 179 -14.50 -1.51 -3.86
C ILE A 179 -13.49 -2.61 -4.19
N THR A 180 -12.19 -2.31 -4.23
CA THR A 180 -11.19 -3.25 -4.75
C THR A 180 -11.24 -4.59 -3.99
N HIS A 181 -11.40 -4.56 -2.67
CA HIS A 181 -11.55 -5.76 -1.84
C HIS A 181 -12.94 -6.42 -1.99
N LEU A 182 -14.00 -5.66 -2.26
CA LEU A 182 -15.34 -6.21 -2.49
C LEU A 182 -15.37 -7.05 -3.77
N VAL A 183 -14.79 -6.54 -4.86
CA VAL A 183 -14.60 -7.31 -6.09
C VAL A 183 -13.73 -8.54 -5.80
N GLY A 184 -12.63 -8.39 -5.08
CA GLY A 184 -11.76 -9.51 -4.69
C GLY A 184 -12.48 -10.57 -3.85
N ARG A 185 -13.34 -10.16 -2.89
CA ARG A 185 -14.21 -11.04 -2.10
C ARG A 185 -15.14 -11.85 -3.00
N ALA A 186 -15.82 -11.19 -3.93
CA ALA A 186 -16.71 -11.85 -4.85
C ALA A 186 -15.97 -12.87 -5.74
N LEU A 187 -14.75 -12.54 -6.23
CA LEU A 187 -13.90 -13.46 -6.99
C LEU A 187 -13.49 -14.69 -6.18
N VAL A 188 -13.06 -14.51 -4.91
CA VAL A 188 -12.66 -15.61 -4.02
C VAL A 188 -13.86 -16.50 -3.67
N LYS A 189 -15.06 -15.93 -3.54
CA LYS A 189 -16.31 -16.65 -3.32
C LYS A 189 -16.93 -17.23 -4.61
N ARG A 190 -16.31 -17.09 -5.79
CA ARG A 190 -16.80 -17.50 -7.10
C ARG A 190 -18.14 -16.87 -7.52
N ARG A 191 -18.46 -15.71 -6.94
CA ARG A 191 -19.62 -14.89 -7.30
C ARG A 191 -19.21 -13.91 -8.41
N PHE A 192 -18.96 -14.43 -9.60
CA PHE A 192 -18.40 -13.64 -10.70
C PHE A 192 -19.38 -12.60 -11.24
N ASP A 193 -20.68 -12.87 -11.19
CA ASP A 193 -21.77 -11.93 -11.46
C ASP A 193 -21.75 -10.75 -10.47
N GLU A 194 -21.64 -11.05 -9.15
CA GLU A 194 -21.51 -10.03 -8.10
C GLU A 194 -20.25 -9.17 -8.32
N ALA A 195 -19.11 -9.79 -8.67
CA ALA A 195 -17.87 -9.06 -8.94
C ALA A 195 -18.04 -8.04 -10.09
N VAL A 196 -18.69 -8.45 -11.17
CA VAL A 196 -19.01 -7.58 -12.31
C VAL A 196 -20.00 -6.49 -11.90
N ASN A 197 -21.06 -6.84 -11.17
CA ASN A 197 -22.05 -5.88 -10.72
C ASN A 197 -21.41 -4.80 -9.83
N ILE A 198 -20.61 -5.16 -8.83
CA ILE A 198 -19.87 -4.20 -7.98
C ILE A 198 -18.99 -3.30 -8.85
N LEU A 199 -18.24 -3.86 -9.80
CA LEU A 199 -17.35 -3.09 -10.66
C LEU A 199 -18.12 -2.06 -11.49
N LEU A 200 -19.26 -2.42 -12.06
CA LEU A 200 -20.03 -1.58 -12.97
C LEU A 200 -20.88 -0.53 -12.24
N THR A 201 -21.54 -0.92 -11.13
CA THR A 201 -22.67 -0.15 -10.59
C THR A 201 -22.42 0.50 -9.22
N TYR A 202 -21.49 -0.06 -8.40
CA TYR A 202 -21.22 0.52 -7.09
C TYR A 202 -20.73 1.96 -7.19
N THR A 203 -21.32 2.87 -6.46
CA THR A 203 -20.96 4.30 -6.45
C THR A 203 -20.82 4.84 -5.03
N THR A 204 -20.09 5.94 -4.89
CA THR A 204 -19.93 6.69 -3.64
C THR A 204 -20.10 8.17 -3.88
N GLU A 205 -20.32 8.94 -2.83
CA GLU A 205 -20.46 10.40 -2.90
C GLU A 205 -19.15 11.09 -3.31
N ASP A 206 -18.00 10.45 -3.10
CA ASP A 206 -16.68 10.98 -3.40
C ASP A 206 -16.26 10.82 -4.87
N GLU A 207 -17.05 10.11 -5.69
CA GLU A 207 -16.84 10.03 -7.13
C GLU A 207 -17.33 11.33 -7.83
N LYS A 208 -16.76 11.63 -8.99
CA LYS A 208 -17.23 12.75 -9.82
C LYS A 208 -18.66 12.51 -10.29
N GLU A 209 -19.41 13.61 -10.44
CA GLU A 209 -20.82 13.54 -10.79
C GLU A 209 -21.10 12.83 -12.12
N ASP A 210 -20.31 13.08 -13.16
CA ASP A 210 -20.41 12.41 -14.47
C ASP A 210 -20.24 10.88 -14.35
N ILE A 211 -19.31 10.43 -13.50
CA ILE A 211 -19.08 9.00 -13.24
C ILE A 211 -20.24 8.42 -12.44
N ARG A 212 -20.75 9.13 -11.43
CA ARG A 212 -21.90 8.66 -10.62
C ARG A 212 -23.14 8.48 -11.50
N GLN A 213 -23.41 9.43 -12.39
CA GLN A 213 -24.54 9.34 -13.32
C GLN A 213 -24.39 8.16 -14.28
N ALA A 214 -23.19 7.96 -14.85
CA ALA A 214 -22.92 6.78 -15.70
C ALA A 214 -23.18 5.47 -14.95
N ARG A 215 -22.72 5.33 -13.68
CA ARG A 215 -22.96 4.13 -12.87
C ARG A 215 -24.42 3.93 -12.52
N LYS A 216 -25.19 5.00 -12.32
CA LYS A 216 -26.62 4.94 -12.09
C LYS A 216 -27.34 4.35 -13.30
N ILE A 217 -27.01 4.80 -14.51
CA ILE A 217 -27.54 4.24 -15.77
C ILE A 217 -27.15 2.75 -15.87
N LEU A 218 -25.89 2.40 -15.57
CA LEU A 218 -25.45 0.99 -15.57
C LEU A 218 -26.20 0.14 -14.52
N SER A 219 -26.63 0.71 -13.41
CA SER A 219 -27.36 -0.01 -12.37
C SER A 219 -28.79 -0.37 -12.77
N GLU A 220 -29.38 0.35 -13.73
CA GLU A 220 -30.71 0.03 -14.26
C GLU A 220 -30.67 -1.18 -15.20
N ASP A 221 -29.80 -1.15 -16.22
CA ASP A 221 -29.55 -2.28 -17.13
C ASP A 221 -28.24 -2.05 -17.90
N TYR A 222 -27.13 -2.55 -17.38
CA TYR A 222 -25.82 -2.35 -18.00
C TYR A 222 -25.67 -3.00 -19.38
N LEU A 223 -26.52 -4.00 -19.74
CA LEU A 223 -26.48 -4.60 -21.08
C LEU A 223 -27.09 -3.69 -22.15
N LYS A 224 -28.01 -2.79 -21.77
CA LYS A 224 -28.61 -1.81 -22.67
C LYS A 224 -27.80 -0.52 -22.81
N ALA A 225 -26.90 -0.22 -21.84
CA ALA A 225 -26.11 1.01 -21.88
C ALA A 225 -25.28 1.11 -23.15
N ASP A 226 -25.22 2.31 -23.75
CA ASP A 226 -24.30 2.58 -24.87
C ASP A 226 -22.87 2.76 -24.34
N LEU A 227 -21.91 2.11 -24.98
CA LEU A 227 -20.50 2.19 -24.58
C LEU A 227 -19.89 3.55 -24.91
N GLU A 228 -20.40 4.24 -25.92
CA GLU A 228 -19.90 5.55 -26.31
C GLU A 228 -20.34 6.66 -25.35
N ASP A 229 -21.45 6.47 -24.64
CA ASP A 229 -21.95 7.41 -23.61
C ASP A 229 -21.17 7.33 -22.29
N LEU A 230 -20.32 6.32 -22.10
CA LEU A 230 -19.54 6.18 -20.89
C LEU A 230 -18.35 7.18 -20.85
N PRO A 231 -18.12 7.83 -19.71
CA PRO A 231 -16.93 8.68 -19.51
C PRO A 231 -15.63 7.96 -19.93
N PRO A 232 -14.66 8.63 -20.57
CA PRO A 232 -13.41 8.01 -21.02
C PRO A 232 -12.62 7.31 -19.89
N THR A 233 -12.79 7.77 -18.65
CA THR A 233 -12.12 7.19 -17.47
C THR A 233 -12.63 5.82 -17.06
N LEU A 234 -13.79 5.37 -17.59
CA LEU A 234 -14.38 4.04 -17.31
C LEU A 234 -13.92 2.97 -18.30
N ASP A 235 -12.62 2.92 -18.60
CA ASP A 235 -12.06 1.97 -19.55
C ASP A 235 -12.20 0.50 -19.15
N LEU A 236 -12.05 0.19 -17.86
CA LEU A 236 -12.21 -1.18 -17.36
C LEU A 236 -13.67 -1.64 -17.47
N GLU A 237 -14.60 -0.77 -17.09
CA GLU A 237 -16.03 -0.99 -17.19
C GLU A 237 -16.44 -1.22 -18.66
N ARG A 238 -15.92 -0.40 -19.56
CA ARG A 238 -16.15 -0.54 -21.01
C ARG A 238 -15.64 -1.87 -21.56
N GLN A 239 -14.47 -2.36 -21.12
CA GLN A 239 -13.94 -3.66 -21.52
C GLN A 239 -14.85 -4.82 -21.04
N VAL A 240 -15.30 -4.76 -19.78
CA VAL A 240 -16.21 -5.75 -19.19
C VAL A 240 -17.55 -5.77 -19.94
N LEU A 241 -18.13 -4.61 -20.21
CA LEU A 241 -19.41 -4.48 -20.93
C LEU A 241 -19.33 -5.00 -22.37
N ARG A 242 -18.25 -4.69 -23.10
CA ARG A 242 -18.02 -5.26 -24.44
C ARG A 242 -18.03 -6.78 -24.41
N SER A 243 -17.36 -7.38 -23.42
CA SER A 243 -17.32 -8.83 -23.26
C SER A 243 -18.69 -9.42 -22.96
N LEU A 244 -19.49 -8.78 -22.08
CA LEU A 244 -20.84 -9.23 -21.72
C LEU A 244 -21.83 -9.04 -22.87
N LYS A 245 -21.75 -7.95 -23.63
CA LYS A 245 -22.59 -7.76 -24.83
C LYS A 245 -22.32 -8.82 -25.90
N ALA A 246 -21.05 -9.25 -26.04
CA ALA A 246 -20.69 -10.32 -26.98
C ALA A 246 -21.13 -11.71 -26.47
N GLN A 247 -21.09 -11.97 -25.18
CA GLN A 247 -21.53 -13.21 -24.54
C GLN A 247 -22.21 -12.90 -23.19
N PRO A 248 -23.51 -12.68 -23.19
CA PRO A 248 -24.28 -12.47 -21.96
C PRO A 248 -24.10 -13.64 -20.98
N ASN A 249 -24.07 -13.33 -19.70
CA ASN A 249 -23.90 -14.27 -18.59
C ASN A 249 -22.53 -14.97 -18.49
N ASN A 250 -21.59 -14.71 -19.41
CA ASN A 250 -20.23 -15.24 -19.30
C ASN A 250 -19.34 -14.30 -18.45
N TYR A 251 -19.62 -14.23 -17.15
CA TYR A 251 -18.94 -13.33 -16.22
C TYR A 251 -17.45 -13.64 -16.04
N VAL A 252 -17.06 -14.92 -16.11
CA VAL A 252 -15.63 -15.32 -16.07
C VAL A 252 -14.88 -14.72 -17.24
N ARG A 253 -15.43 -14.79 -18.46
CA ARG A 253 -14.83 -14.16 -19.64
C ARG A 253 -14.79 -12.64 -19.51
N ALA A 254 -15.87 -12.04 -18.99
CA ALA A 254 -15.94 -10.60 -18.78
C ALA A 254 -14.84 -10.13 -17.83
N ILE A 255 -14.62 -10.82 -16.71
CA ILE A 255 -13.53 -10.52 -15.78
C ILE A 255 -12.16 -10.74 -16.44
N ARG A 256 -11.99 -11.80 -17.25
CA ARG A 256 -10.73 -12.04 -17.99
C ARG A 256 -10.40 -10.97 -19.03
N SER A 257 -11.35 -10.16 -19.48
CA SER A 257 -11.09 -9.00 -20.34
C SER A 257 -10.30 -7.90 -19.61
N ILE A 258 -10.34 -7.87 -18.28
CA ILE A 258 -9.56 -6.96 -17.46
C ILE A 258 -8.09 -7.40 -17.44
N PRO A 259 -7.10 -6.48 -17.55
CA PRO A 259 -5.69 -6.81 -17.48
C PRO A 259 -5.35 -7.63 -16.22
N LEU A 260 -4.54 -8.69 -16.37
CA LEU A 260 -4.19 -9.62 -15.28
C LEU A 260 -3.67 -8.91 -14.02
N ARG A 261 -2.87 -7.84 -14.20
CA ARG A 261 -2.34 -7.05 -13.08
C ARG A 261 -3.47 -6.43 -12.23
N VAL A 262 -4.53 -5.94 -12.87
CA VAL A 262 -5.67 -5.34 -12.17
C VAL A 262 -6.50 -6.42 -11.49
N ARG A 263 -6.76 -7.54 -12.16
CA ARG A 263 -7.48 -8.68 -11.56
C ARG A 263 -6.78 -9.21 -10.31
N ARG A 264 -5.46 -9.34 -10.32
CA ARG A 264 -4.66 -9.71 -9.14
C ARG A 264 -4.78 -8.68 -8.02
N LEU A 265 -4.88 -7.39 -8.36
CA LEU A 265 -5.06 -6.34 -7.34
C LEU A 265 -6.35 -6.54 -6.54
N PHE A 266 -7.44 -6.99 -7.14
CA PHE A 266 -8.70 -7.27 -6.45
C PHE A 266 -8.52 -8.36 -5.38
N VAL A 267 -7.99 -9.52 -5.74
CA VAL A 267 -7.77 -10.63 -4.80
C VAL A 267 -6.79 -10.23 -3.68
N ASN A 268 -5.71 -9.53 -4.03
CA ASN A 268 -4.75 -9.04 -3.05
C ASN A 268 -5.36 -7.99 -2.11
N ALA A 269 -6.30 -7.18 -2.57
CA ALA A 269 -7.01 -6.23 -1.71
C ALA A 269 -7.93 -6.94 -0.71
N TYR A 270 -8.56 -8.04 -1.11
CA TYR A 270 -9.34 -8.86 -0.17
C TYR A 270 -8.45 -9.52 0.90
N GLN A 271 -7.27 -10.04 0.53
CA GLN A 271 -6.28 -10.47 1.52
C GLN A 271 -5.89 -9.33 2.49
N SER A 272 -5.75 -8.11 1.96
CA SER A 272 -5.41 -6.94 2.76
C SER A 272 -6.54 -6.54 3.72
N TYR A 273 -7.80 -6.71 3.32
CA TYR A 273 -8.97 -6.52 4.16
C TYR A 273 -8.99 -7.53 5.32
N ILE A 274 -8.77 -8.83 5.03
CA ILE A 274 -8.70 -9.87 6.06
C ILE A 274 -7.56 -9.57 7.04
N PHE A 275 -6.40 -9.16 6.55
CA PHE A 275 -5.26 -8.74 7.37
C PHE A 275 -5.64 -7.58 8.31
N ASN A 276 -6.28 -6.52 7.78
CA ASN A 276 -6.74 -5.39 8.59
C ASN A 276 -7.75 -5.84 9.67
N ARG A 277 -8.73 -6.68 9.31
CA ARG A 277 -9.69 -7.26 10.24
C ARG A 277 -9.03 -8.12 11.32
N THR A 278 -8.00 -8.90 10.95
CA THR A 278 -7.22 -9.72 11.88
C THR A 278 -6.55 -8.86 12.94
N LEU A 279 -5.86 -7.80 12.53
CA LEU A 279 -5.22 -6.87 13.48
C LEU A 279 -6.23 -6.12 14.33
N SER A 280 -7.32 -5.64 13.73
CA SER A 280 -8.38 -4.94 14.46
C SER A 280 -9.00 -5.82 15.53
N GLY A 281 -9.38 -7.05 15.20
CA GLY A 281 -9.97 -7.99 16.17
C GLY A 281 -8.99 -8.35 17.30
N ALA A 282 -7.71 -8.51 17.00
CA ALA A 282 -6.70 -8.75 18.03
C ALA A 282 -6.58 -7.55 19.00
N ILE A 283 -6.57 -6.31 18.48
CA ILE A 283 -6.49 -5.09 19.29
C ILE A 283 -7.77 -4.91 20.11
N GLU A 284 -8.94 -5.15 19.54
CA GLU A 284 -10.26 -5.09 20.26
C GLU A 284 -10.29 -6.01 21.45
N ASP A 285 -9.71 -7.21 21.35
CA ASP A 285 -9.62 -8.19 22.43
C ASP A 285 -8.41 -7.92 23.36
N GLY A 286 -7.70 -6.79 23.22
CA GLY A 286 -6.61 -6.35 24.10
C GLY A 286 -5.28 -7.06 23.84
N VAL A 287 -5.08 -7.67 22.67
CA VAL A 287 -3.80 -8.29 22.32
C VAL A 287 -2.73 -7.22 22.10
N ASP A 288 -1.67 -7.29 22.89
CA ASP A 288 -0.48 -6.47 22.67
C ASP A 288 0.32 -6.99 21.46
N LEU A 289 0.30 -6.21 20.37
CA LEU A 289 1.03 -6.53 19.14
C LEU A 289 2.54 -6.28 19.25
N SER A 290 3.02 -5.62 20.29
CA SER A 290 4.45 -5.39 20.54
C SER A 290 5.12 -6.57 21.24
N SER A 291 4.32 -7.44 21.88
CA SER A 291 4.78 -8.61 22.63
C SER A 291 4.68 -9.89 21.81
N ILE A 292 5.62 -10.83 22.05
CA ILE A 292 5.66 -12.14 21.39
C ILE A 292 5.50 -13.21 22.44
N HIS A 293 4.58 -14.15 22.24
CA HIS A 293 4.23 -15.19 23.18
C HIS A 293 4.02 -16.56 22.49
N GLY A 294 4.28 -17.61 23.22
CA GLY A 294 3.93 -18.99 22.85
C GLY A 294 4.43 -19.38 21.45
N SER A 295 3.51 -19.76 20.57
CA SER A 295 3.79 -20.20 19.20
C SER A 295 3.71 -19.08 18.16
N ASP A 296 3.80 -17.82 18.57
CA ASP A 296 3.74 -16.68 17.63
C ASP A 296 4.85 -16.77 16.58
N LEU A 297 4.51 -16.36 15.36
CA LEU A 297 5.49 -16.14 14.29
C LEU A 297 6.06 -14.73 14.42
N TYR A 298 7.36 -14.59 14.44
CA TYR A 298 8.05 -13.31 14.56
C TYR A 298 9.28 -13.22 13.66
N ALA A 299 9.83 -12.05 13.51
CA ALA A 299 11.13 -11.82 12.88
C ALA A 299 11.98 -10.83 13.69
N GLU A 300 13.30 -11.02 13.64
CA GLU A 300 14.24 -10.01 14.12
C GLU A 300 14.28 -8.81 13.15
N VAL A 301 14.55 -7.64 13.68
CA VAL A 301 14.57 -6.38 12.92
C VAL A 301 15.88 -5.63 13.17
N ILE A 302 16.53 -5.18 12.11
CA ILE A 302 17.68 -4.27 12.17
C ILE A 302 17.26 -2.94 11.53
N GLY A 303 17.18 -1.87 12.33
CA GLY A 303 16.60 -0.61 11.88
C GLY A 303 15.14 -0.80 11.47
N VAL A 304 14.87 -0.74 10.17
CA VAL A 304 13.55 -1.01 9.56
C VAL A 304 13.53 -2.26 8.66
N LYS A 305 14.64 -3.02 8.61
CA LYS A 305 14.78 -4.22 7.79
C LYS A 305 14.38 -5.45 8.59
N ILE A 306 13.41 -6.20 8.05
CA ILE A 306 13.00 -7.51 8.58
C ILE A 306 14.03 -8.56 8.16
N LEU A 307 14.42 -9.39 9.11
CA LEU A 307 15.22 -10.60 8.88
C LEU A 307 14.31 -11.81 8.67
N GLU A 308 14.90 -13.01 8.79
CA GLU A 308 14.18 -14.27 8.62
C GLU A 308 13.08 -14.48 9.68
N ALA A 309 11.94 -15.00 9.26
CA ALA A 309 10.84 -15.33 10.16
C ALA A 309 11.15 -16.57 11.00
N ARG A 310 10.79 -16.56 12.28
CA ARG A 310 11.01 -17.66 13.26
C ARG A 310 9.77 -17.85 14.11
N ARG A 311 9.57 -19.09 14.59
CA ARG A 311 8.55 -19.39 15.61
C ARG A 311 9.11 -19.16 17.02
N ALA A 312 8.29 -18.66 17.92
CA ALA A 312 8.65 -18.36 19.30
C ALA A 312 8.69 -19.64 20.19
N GLU A 313 9.24 -20.74 19.69
CA GLU A 313 9.39 -22.00 20.44
C GLU A 313 10.50 -21.97 21.51
N TYR A 314 11.40 -20.96 21.44
CA TYR A 314 12.58 -20.82 22.31
C TYR A 314 12.67 -19.42 22.90
N LYS A 315 13.53 -19.27 23.93
CA LYS A 315 13.78 -17.96 24.56
C LYS A 315 14.17 -16.92 23.52
N ILE A 316 13.30 -15.93 23.34
CA ILE A 316 13.59 -14.78 22.50
C ILE A 316 14.72 -14.00 23.14
N ASP A 317 15.75 -13.68 22.38
CA ASP A 317 16.82 -12.79 22.82
C ASP A 317 16.27 -11.38 22.99
N ARG A 318 16.02 -10.98 24.25
CA ARG A 318 15.45 -9.67 24.59
C ARG A 318 16.35 -8.49 24.24
N SER A 319 17.61 -8.73 23.87
CA SER A 319 18.53 -7.66 23.40
C SER A 319 18.23 -7.25 21.97
N LYS A 320 17.47 -8.07 21.23
CA LYS A 320 17.14 -7.83 19.83
C LYS A 320 15.76 -7.21 19.66
N LYS A 321 15.66 -6.27 18.72
CA LYS A 321 14.35 -5.77 18.28
C LYS A 321 13.66 -6.83 17.45
N VAL A 322 12.42 -7.16 17.81
CA VAL A 322 11.61 -8.17 17.13
C VAL A 322 10.26 -7.59 16.72
N VAL A 323 9.62 -8.18 15.73
CA VAL A 323 8.28 -7.82 15.29
C VAL A 323 7.43 -9.06 15.12
N LEU A 324 6.20 -9.00 15.63
CA LEU A 324 5.17 -10.02 15.43
C LEU A 324 4.76 -10.04 13.94
N LEU A 325 4.61 -11.23 13.37
CA LEU A 325 4.19 -11.41 11.98
C LEU A 325 2.74 -11.88 11.93
N CYS A 326 1.98 -11.23 11.05
CA CYS A 326 0.57 -11.54 10.80
C CYS A 326 0.42 -12.18 9.42
N PRO A 327 -0.46 -13.19 9.26
CA PRO A 327 -0.67 -13.85 7.98
C PRO A 327 -1.33 -12.92 6.94
N LEU A 328 -0.85 -12.97 5.70
CA LEU A 328 -1.61 -12.65 4.51
C LEU A 328 -2.23 -13.94 4.01
N VAL A 329 -3.51 -14.16 4.34
CA VAL A 329 -4.18 -15.44 4.11
C VAL A 329 -4.19 -15.80 2.62
N GLY A 330 -3.90 -17.05 2.31
CA GLY A 330 -4.01 -17.66 0.99
C GLY A 330 -4.31 -19.14 1.09
N TYR A 331 -4.23 -19.89 0.00
CA TYR A 331 -4.63 -21.31 -0.01
C TYR A 331 -3.71 -22.23 0.82
N ASN A 332 -2.49 -21.79 1.18
CA ASN A 332 -1.56 -22.51 2.06
C ASN A 332 -1.63 -22.07 3.53
N PHE A 333 -2.56 -21.17 3.89
CA PHE A 333 -2.67 -20.71 5.27
C PHE A 333 -3.06 -21.85 6.22
N LYS A 334 -2.34 -21.92 7.35
CA LYS A 334 -2.64 -22.79 8.48
C LYS A 334 -2.60 -21.97 9.77
N THR A 335 -3.63 -22.10 10.59
CA THR A 335 -3.79 -21.34 11.84
C THR A 335 -2.60 -21.49 12.77
N GLU A 336 -2.13 -22.73 12.95
CA GLU A 336 -1.05 -23.10 13.84
C GLU A 336 0.31 -22.47 13.48
N ASP A 337 0.49 -22.05 12.22
CA ASP A 337 1.74 -21.44 11.77
C ASP A 337 1.95 -20.01 12.30
N PHE A 338 0.89 -19.37 12.83
CA PHE A 338 0.89 -17.93 13.16
C PHE A 338 0.53 -17.62 14.61
N GLY A 339 0.43 -18.64 15.48
CA GLY A 339 0.10 -18.44 16.89
C GLY A 339 -1.19 -17.65 17.10
N ARG A 340 -1.14 -16.64 17.98
CA ARG A 340 -2.32 -15.81 18.30
C ARG A 340 -2.96 -15.18 17.06
N LEU A 341 -2.18 -14.58 16.17
CA LEU A 341 -2.72 -13.91 14.97
C LEU A 341 -3.28 -14.90 13.95
N GLY A 342 -2.85 -16.16 13.97
CA GLY A 342 -3.47 -17.23 13.19
C GLY A 342 -4.91 -17.52 13.64
N VAL A 343 -5.17 -17.50 14.95
CA VAL A 343 -6.50 -17.67 15.52
C VAL A 343 -7.43 -16.53 15.08
N TYR A 344 -6.98 -15.26 15.16
CA TYR A 344 -7.77 -14.12 14.71
C TYR A 344 -8.03 -14.14 13.20
N ALA A 345 -7.03 -14.53 12.40
CA ALA A 345 -7.23 -14.68 10.96
C ALA A 345 -8.29 -15.75 10.65
N SER A 346 -8.26 -16.88 11.36
CA SER A 346 -9.27 -17.96 11.21
C SER A 346 -10.67 -17.50 11.62
N LYS A 347 -10.81 -16.68 12.68
CA LYS A 347 -12.08 -16.07 13.09
C LYS A 347 -12.64 -15.17 11.97
N VAL A 348 -11.79 -14.33 11.36
CA VAL A 348 -12.19 -13.47 10.23
C VAL A 348 -12.60 -14.30 9.02
N LEU A 349 -11.89 -15.41 8.71
CA LEU A 349 -12.29 -16.31 7.61
C LEU A 349 -13.66 -16.93 7.84
N LEU A 350 -13.97 -17.32 9.08
CA LEU A 350 -15.27 -17.86 9.45
C LEU A 350 -16.38 -16.81 9.30
N GLU A 351 -16.16 -15.59 9.80
CA GLU A 351 -17.10 -14.46 9.64
C GLU A 351 -17.34 -14.10 8.17
N GLU A 352 -16.31 -14.21 7.34
CA GLU A 352 -16.38 -13.98 5.90
C GLU A 352 -16.92 -15.19 5.13
N GLU A 353 -17.20 -16.33 5.79
CA GLU A 353 -17.66 -17.58 5.15
C GLU A 353 -16.73 -18.04 4.03
N VAL A 354 -15.42 -17.97 4.23
CA VAL A 354 -14.40 -18.45 3.32
C VAL A 354 -13.39 -19.36 4.03
N SER A 355 -12.79 -20.24 3.29
CA SER A 355 -11.71 -21.11 3.76
C SER A 355 -10.40 -20.75 3.07
N PRO A 356 -9.24 -21.21 3.55
CA PRO A 356 -7.99 -21.06 2.82
C PRO A 356 -8.07 -21.58 1.38
N ARG A 357 -8.75 -22.72 1.16
CA ARG A 357 -8.95 -23.29 -0.18
C ARG A 357 -9.69 -22.34 -1.14
N SER A 358 -10.52 -21.43 -0.63
CA SER A 358 -11.23 -20.44 -1.46
C SER A 358 -10.29 -19.53 -2.25
N PHE A 359 -9.07 -19.31 -1.75
CA PHE A 359 -8.04 -18.49 -2.41
C PHE A 359 -7.32 -19.21 -3.56
N TYR A 360 -7.64 -20.46 -3.83
CA TYR A 360 -7.27 -21.14 -5.06
C TYR A 360 -8.48 -21.13 -6.00
N ILE A 361 -8.49 -20.25 -6.99
CA ILE A 361 -9.63 -19.98 -7.86
C ILE A 361 -9.52 -20.87 -9.11
N ASP A 362 -10.26 -21.98 -9.13
CA ASP A 362 -10.16 -23.00 -10.17
C ASP A 362 -10.52 -22.45 -11.57
N GLU A 363 -11.49 -21.54 -11.66
CA GLU A 363 -11.91 -20.90 -12.91
C GLU A 363 -10.89 -19.87 -13.43
N MET A 364 -10.03 -19.35 -12.56
CA MET A 364 -8.97 -18.40 -12.89
C MET A 364 -7.72 -18.68 -12.03
N PRO A 365 -6.99 -19.79 -12.26
CA PRO A 365 -5.83 -20.18 -11.44
C PRO A 365 -4.74 -19.11 -11.37
N GLU A 366 -4.66 -18.26 -12.40
CA GLU A 366 -3.75 -17.12 -12.46
C GLU A 366 -4.01 -16.03 -11.40
N LEU A 367 -5.16 -16.06 -10.71
CA LEU A 367 -5.52 -15.18 -9.61
C LEU A 367 -5.34 -15.83 -8.24
N SER A 368 -5.04 -17.12 -8.19
CA SER A 368 -4.85 -17.85 -6.95
C SER A 368 -3.66 -17.29 -6.17
N VAL A 369 -3.80 -17.17 -4.85
CA VAL A 369 -2.79 -16.61 -3.97
C VAL A 369 -2.41 -17.62 -2.89
N ARG A 370 -1.10 -17.89 -2.79
CA ARG A 370 -0.55 -18.87 -1.84
C ARG A 370 -0.68 -18.40 -0.39
N GLY A 371 -0.59 -17.11 -0.17
CA GLY A 371 -0.41 -16.50 1.14
C GLY A 371 1.03 -16.05 1.37
N ASP A 372 1.23 -15.18 2.36
CA ASP A 372 2.51 -14.58 2.71
C ASP A 372 2.46 -14.11 4.18
N VAL A 373 3.48 -13.42 4.64
CA VAL A 373 3.58 -12.84 5.98
C VAL A 373 3.86 -11.34 5.90
N ARG A 374 3.42 -10.61 6.93
CA ARG A 374 3.66 -9.18 7.05
C ARG A 374 3.82 -8.80 8.53
N ALA A 375 4.67 -7.82 8.84
CA ALA A 375 4.78 -7.27 10.19
C ALA A 375 3.41 -6.78 10.69
N ALA A 376 3.04 -7.16 11.91
CA ALA A 376 1.79 -6.75 12.53
C ALA A 376 1.79 -5.26 12.91
N THR A 377 2.95 -4.72 13.29
CA THR A 377 3.15 -3.32 13.62
C THR A 377 4.04 -2.62 12.59
N LEU A 378 3.93 -1.29 12.49
CA LEU A 378 4.80 -0.48 11.67
C LEU A 378 6.26 -0.61 12.12
N LEU A 379 7.15 -0.85 11.17
CA LEU A 379 8.59 -0.76 11.40
C LEU A 379 8.99 0.70 11.20
N LEU A 380 9.15 1.43 12.27
CA LEU A 380 9.51 2.85 12.22
C LEU A 380 10.77 3.13 13.04
N THR A 381 11.53 4.12 12.59
CA THR A 381 12.67 4.69 13.31
C THR A 381 12.61 6.21 13.23
N GLU A 382 13.24 6.88 14.18
CA GLU A 382 13.43 8.34 14.17
C GLU A 382 12.10 9.11 14.04
N LEU A 383 11.10 8.77 14.87
CA LEU A 383 9.85 9.52 14.91
C LEU A 383 10.05 10.87 15.61
N HIS A 384 10.11 11.93 14.80
CA HIS A 384 10.13 13.30 15.26
C HIS A 384 8.81 13.97 14.89
N ALA A 385 8.15 14.61 15.85
CA ALA A 385 6.89 15.30 15.63
C ALA A 385 6.89 16.59 16.44
N GLU A 386 6.69 17.72 15.76
CA GLU A 386 6.69 19.05 16.34
C GLU A 386 5.56 19.88 15.72
N ILE A 387 4.87 20.67 16.52
CA ILE A 387 3.87 21.62 16.04
C ILE A 387 4.39 23.04 16.20
N SER A 388 4.41 23.78 15.09
CA SER A 388 4.65 25.20 15.05
C SER A 388 3.43 25.88 14.42
N GLU A 389 2.87 26.85 15.11
CA GLU A 389 1.60 27.48 14.77
C GLU A 389 0.46 26.45 14.66
N GLU A 390 -0.07 26.21 13.46
CA GLU A 390 -1.12 25.20 13.14
C GLU A 390 -0.61 24.11 12.19
N VAL A 391 0.70 23.92 12.15
CA VAL A 391 1.33 22.93 11.27
C VAL A 391 2.10 21.92 12.12
N LEU A 392 1.75 20.64 11.98
CA LEU A 392 2.53 19.53 12.49
C LEU A 392 3.59 19.15 11.44
N PHE A 393 4.84 19.18 11.87
CA PHE A 393 5.99 18.64 11.14
C PHE A 393 6.29 17.25 11.67
N LEU A 394 6.21 16.24 10.81
CA LEU A 394 6.47 14.86 11.15
C LEU A 394 7.58 14.31 10.26
N LYS A 395 8.63 13.76 10.89
CA LYS A 395 9.72 13.06 10.21
C LYS A 395 9.86 11.66 10.77
N THR A 396 9.94 10.65 9.88
CA THR A 396 10.18 9.27 10.26
C THR A 396 10.66 8.45 9.08
N THR A 397 11.32 7.33 9.35
CA THR A 397 11.65 6.30 8.36
C THR A 397 10.81 5.05 8.63
N LEU A 398 10.12 4.57 7.61
CA LEU A 398 9.32 3.34 7.66
C LEU A 398 9.96 2.25 6.83
N GLY A 399 9.87 1.02 7.32
CA GLY A 399 10.30 -0.17 6.61
C GLY A 399 9.50 -0.45 5.35
N LYS A 400 10.09 -1.22 4.46
CA LYS A 400 9.44 -1.69 3.23
C LYS A 400 8.10 -2.35 3.55
N GLY A 401 7.09 -1.95 2.80
CA GLY A 401 5.72 -2.46 2.99
C GLY A 401 4.91 -1.72 4.08
N CYS A 402 5.51 -0.84 4.89
CA CYS A 402 4.79 0.01 5.82
C CYS A 402 4.22 1.24 5.11
N TYR A 403 3.05 1.70 5.55
CA TYR A 403 2.37 2.86 4.97
C TYR A 403 2.36 4.01 5.97
N ILE A 404 2.87 5.16 5.55
CA ILE A 404 2.85 6.38 6.38
C ILE A 404 1.42 6.81 6.71
N THR A 405 0.45 6.49 5.85
CA THR A 405 -0.96 6.79 6.09
C THR A 405 -1.52 6.06 7.31
N SER A 406 -0.97 4.89 7.71
CA SER A 406 -1.36 4.22 8.95
C SER A 406 -0.89 4.99 10.19
N LEU A 407 0.32 5.55 10.17
CA LEU A 407 0.82 6.45 11.22
C LEU A 407 0.01 7.76 11.27
N LEU A 408 -0.21 8.38 10.10
CA LEU A 408 -0.95 9.64 10.01
C LEU A 408 -2.40 9.47 10.43
N ARG A 409 -3.03 8.32 10.10
CA ARG A 409 -4.37 7.98 10.60
C ARG A 409 -4.42 7.99 12.12
N GLU A 410 -3.43 7.42 12.77
CA GLU A 410 -3.36 7.35 14.23
C GLU A 410 -3.12 8.73 14.87
N VAL A 411 -2.30 9.57 14.24
CA VAL A 411 -1.99 10.91 14.74
C VAL A 411 -3.14 11.89 14.49
N ILE A 412 -3.72 11.89 13.31
CA ILE A 412 -4.75 12.86 12.88
C ILE A 412 -6.15 12.45 13.36
N LYS A 413 -6.48 11.17 13.29
CA LYS A 413 -7.82 10.57 13.55
C LYS A 413 -8.93 11.36 12.85
N PRO A 414 -8.91 11.41 11.51
CA PRO A 414 -9.86 12.22 10.75
C PRO A 414 -11.28 11.66 10.86
N GLN A 415 -12.28 12.53 10.93
CA GLN A 415 -13.70 12.14 10.81
C GLN A 415 -14.04 11.75 9.36
N ASP A 416 -13.44 12.43 8.40
CA ASP A 416 -13.55 12.18 6.96
C ASP A 416 -12.14 12.05 6.35
N PRO A 417 -11.66 10.82 6.13
CA PRO A 417 -10.31 10.61 5.59
C PRO A 417 -10.09 11.22 4.19
N VAL A 418 -11.14 11.23 3.35
CA VAL A 418 -11.03 11.78 1.97
C VAL A 418 -10.82 13.29 2.03
N LYS A 419 -11.61 14.00 2.84
CA LYS A 419 -11.46 15.45 3.02
C LYS A 419 -10.16 15.81 3.75
N ALA A 420 -9.68 14.95 4.64
CA ALA A 420 -8.39 15.12 5.30
C ALA A 420 -7.17 14.84 4.38
N GLY A 421 -7.37 14.37 3.14
CA GLY A 421 -6.32 14.21 2.13
C GLY A 421 -5.59 12.86 2.15
N PHE A 422 -6.22 11.80 2.67
CA PHE A 422 -5.70 10.43 2.69
C PHE A 422 -5.81 9.70 1.35
#